data_a7af1e42c2ff54e2f8690b44452bd276
#
_entry.id   a7af1e42c2ff54e2f8690b44452bd276
#
_cell.length_a   1.000
_cell.length_b   1.000
_cell.length_c   1.000
_cell.angle_alpha   90.00
_cell.angle_beta   90.00
_cell.angle_gamma   90.00
#
_symmetry.space_group_name_H-M   'P 1'
#
loop_
_entity.id
_entity.type
_entity.pdbx_description
1 polymer ?
#
loop_
_entity_poly.entity_id
_entity_poly.type
_entity_poly.pdbx_seq_one_letter_code
_entity_poly.pdbx_strand_id
1 'polypeptide(L)'
;MCITLKKEIKTLSEVKMMKTNRFEELYCKVQELRKLYNEGEKEKAQQSYSELKETIKNEENGFIKIWTMYEKARENQNMYIDFNEVIWDNEVQSIIKTLRDNGIEKFTFSSTWSGAVKTAWLFTQNGCTLEGLTEINEGYEDFITGKMKKTPAYLFKLN
;
A
#
# COMPACT_ATOMS: atom_id res chain seq x y z
N MET A 1 11.04 11.62 -7.50
CA MET A 1 11.04 10.16 -7.42
C MET A 1 9.99 9.51 -8.31
N CYS A 2 8.71 9.86 -8.26
CA CYS A 2 7.71 9.27 -9.16
C CYS A 2 7.96 9.48 -10.67
N ILE A 3 8.58 10.59 -11.04
CA ILE A 3 8.92 10.93 -12.44
C ILE A 3 10.19 10.19 -12.90
N THR A 4 11.12 9.90 -12.00
CA THR A 4 12.41 9.27 -12.34
C THR A 4 12.23 7.77 -12.62
N LEU A 5 11.30 7.11 -11.94
CA LEU A 5 10.94 5.70 -12.20
C LEU A 5 10.32 5.48 -13.60
N LYS A 6 9.65 6.49 -14.16
CA LYS A 6 9.12 6.42 -15.53
C LYS A 6 10.18 6.51 -16.63
N LYS A 7 11.38 7.02 -16.32
CA LYS A 7 12.47 7.18 -17.31
C LYS A 7 13.39 5.98 -17.48
N GLU A 8 13.38 5.03 -16.55
CA GLU A 8 14.26 3.85 -16.61
C GLU A 8 13.60 2.57 -17.16
N ILE A 9 12.31 2.63 -17.48
CA ILE A 9 11.60 1.49 -18.08
C ILE A 9 11.91 1.45 -19.57
N LYS A 10 12.86 0.59 -19.96
CA LYS A 10 13.43 0.57 -21.32
C LYS A 10 12.75 -0.32 -22.35
N THR A 11 11.67 -1.03 -22.04
CA THR A 11 10.98 -1.88 -23.05
C THR A 11 9.47 -1.72 -23.03
N LEU A 12 8.87 -1.69 -24.23
CA LEU A 12 7.41 -1.59 -24.45
C LEU A 12 6.59 -2.73 -23.80
N SER A 13 7.22 -3.87 -23.52
CA SER A 13 6.60 -5.01 -22.83
C SER A 13 6.47 -4.78 -21.31
N GLU A 14 7.41 -4.05 -20.69
CA GLU A 14 7.37 -3.69 -19.28
C GLU A 14 6.36 -2.57 -18.99
N VAL A 15 6.18 -1.63 -19.92
CA VAL A 15 5.16 -0.58 -19.84
C VAL A 15 3.73 -1.17 -19.80
N LYS A 16 3.50 -2.31 -20.43
CA LYS A 16 2.20 -2.99 -20.45
C LYS A 16 1.85 -3.71 -19.15
N MET A 17 2.83 -4.00 -18.29
CA MET A 17 2.63 -4.68 -16.99
C MET A 17 2.41 -3.75 -15.80
N MET A 18 2.73 -2.47 -15.91
CA MET A 18 2.46 -1.50 -14.85
C MET A 18 1.11 -0.81 -15.09
N LYS A 19 0.02 -1.48 -14.77
CA LYS A 19 -1.21 -0.76 -14.46
C LYS A 19 -0.91 0.10 -13.25
N THR A 20 -0.81 1.43 -13.47
CA THR A 20 -0.66 2.38 -12.37
C THR A 20 -1.88 2.22 -11.46
N ASN A 21 -1.69 1.72 -10.25
CA ASN A 21 -2.80 1.63 -9.31
C ASN A 21 -3.15 3.02 -8.78
N ARG A 22 -4.40 3.20 -8.36
CA ARG A 22 -4.90 4.50 -7.88
C ARG A 22 -4.14 5.01 -6.64
N PHE A 23 -3.71 4.12 -5.76
CA PHE A 23 -2.93 4.49 -4.58
C PHE A 23 -1.56 5.07 -4.95
N GLU A 24 -0.90 4.53 -5.97
CA GLU A 24 0.36 5.09 -6.47
C GLU A 24 0.17 6.49 -7.06
N GLU A 25 -0.90 6.71 -7.80
CA GLU A 25 -1.24 8.04 -8.32
C GLU A 25 -1.46 9.07 -7.21
N LEU A 26 -2.20 8.69 -6.16
CA LEU A 26 -2.42 9.54 -4.99
C LEU A 26 -1.12 9.79 -4.23
N TYR A 27 -0.29 8.78 -4.07
CA TYR A 27 1.00 8.90 -3.40
C TYR A 27 1.92 9.87 -4.14
N CYS A 28 2.00 9.77 -5.46
CA CYS A 28 2.76 10.70 -6.28
C CYS A 28 2.27 12.15 -6.11
N LYS A 29 0.95 12.38 -6.09
CA LYS A 29 0.38 13.71 -5.82
C LYS A 29 0.80 14.25 -4.45
N VAL A 30 0.75 13.42 -3.41
CA VAL A 30 1.19 13.82 -2.07
C VAL A 30 2.67 14.20 -2.06
N GLN A 31 3.53 13.44 -2.75
CA GLN A 31 4.96 13.77 -2.83
C GLN A 31 5.21 15.07 -3.59
N GLU A 32 4.48 15.33 -4.68
CA GLU A 32 4.56 16.59 -5.41
C GLU A 32 4.16 17.79 -4.53
N LEU A 33 3.10 17.66 -3.73
CA LEU A 33 2.66 18.68 -2.80
C LEU A 33 3.67 18.93 -1.67
N ARG A 34 4.29 17.86 -1.13
CA ARG A 34 5.40 17.98 -0.15
C ARG A 34 6.59 18.74 -0.75
N LYS A 35 6.92 18.47 -2.02
CA LYS A 35 7.98 19.19 -2.73
C LYS A 35 7.65 20.67 -2.88
N LEU A 36 6.46 21.02 -3.36
CA LEU A 36 6.01 22.41 -3.48
C LEU A 36 6.07 23.16 -2.14
N TYR A 37 5.64 22.51 -1.06
CA TYR A 37 5.73 23.06 0.28
C TYR A 37 7.17 23.40 0.68
N ASN A 38 8.10 22.49 0.42
CA ASN A 38 9.53 22.68 0.72
C ASN A 38 10.20 23.75 -0.17
N GLU A 39 9.71 23.96 -1.38
CA GLU A 39 10.16 24.99 -2.31
C GLU A 39 9.62 26.40 -1.98
N GLY A 40 8.78 26.52 -0.95
CA GLY A 40 8.26 27.78 -0.44
C GLY A 40 6.83 28.13 -0.88
N GLU A 41 6.20 27.36 -1.77
CA GLU A 41 4.80 27.52 -2.21
C GLU A 41 3.81 26.94 -1.19
N LYS A 42 3.95 27.34 0.09
CA LYS A 42 3.26 26.71 1.22
C LYS A 42 1.74 26.80 1.16
N GLU A 43 1.20 27.98 0.86
CA GLU A 43 -0.27 28.20 0.82
C GLU A 43 -0.92 27.36 -0.26
N LYS A 44 -0.36 27.35 -1.46
CA LYS A 44 -0.85 26.55 -2.59
C LYS A 44 -0.77 25.05 -2.30
N ALA A 45 0.34 24.59 -1.73
CA ALA A 45 0.52 23.20 -1.34
C ALA A 45 -0.51 22.78 -0.27
N GLN A 46 -0.76 23.63 0.74
CA GLN A 46 -1.75 23.36 1.79
C GLN A 46 -3.17 23.30 1.26
N GLN A 47 -3.55 24.23 0.37
CA GLN A 47 -4.87 24.23 -0.24
C GLN A 47 -5.10 22.94 -1.05
N SER A 48 -4.18 22.62 -1.94
CA SER A 48 -4.26 21.39 -2.78
C SER A 48 -4.24 20.12 -1.94
N TYR A 49 -3.49 20.10 -0.83
CA TYR A 49 -3.48 18.97 0.10
C TYR A 49 -4.83 18.81 0.81
N SER A 50 -5.47 19.91 1.20
CA SER A 50 -6.80 19.89 1.82
C SER A 50 -7.87 19.36 0.86
N GLU A 51 -7.83 19.78 -0.40
CA GLU A 51 -8.73 19.27 -1.45
C GLU A 51 -8.54 17.77 -1.70
N LEU A 52 -7.28 17.32 -1.77
CA LEU A 52 -6.95 15.90 -1.90
C LEU A 52 -7.46 15.07 -0.71
N LYS A 53 -7.30 15.61 0.49
CA LYS A 53 -7.76 14.96 1.73
C LYS A 53 -9.28 14.81 1.79
N GLU A 54 -10.02 15.83 1.34
CA GLU A 54 -11.49 15.74 1.22
C GLU A 54 -11.91 14.72 0.14
N THR A 55 -11.20 14.66 -0.97
CA THR A 55 -11.43 13.64 -2.00
C THR A 55 -11.27 12.23 -1.44
N ILE A 56 -10.20 11.98 -0.66
CA ILE A 56 -9.95 10.68 -0.03
C ILE A 56 -11.03 10.34 1.01
N LYS A 57 -11.49 11.31 1.79
CA LYS A 57 -12.56 11.09 2.78
C LYS A 57 -13.90 10.70 2.17
N ASN A 58 -14.18 11.16 0.97
CA ASN A 58 -15.42 10.88 0.24
C ASN A 58 -15.42 9.53 -0.49
N GLU A 59 -14.31 8.80 -0.41
CA GLU A 59 -14.22 7.45 -0.96
C GLU A 59 -15.04 6.44 -0.14
N GLU A 60 -15.30 5.28 -0.75
CA GLU A 60 -16.02 4.19 -0.10
C GLU A 60 -15.38 3.75 1.24
N ASN A 61 -16.20 3.20 2.13
CA ASN A 61 -15.76 2.67 3.41
C ASN A 61 -14.58 1.70 3.26
N GLY A 62 -13.54 1.91 4.04
CA GLY A 62 -12.31 1.10 4.00
C GLY A 62 -11.20 1.67 3.12
N PHE A 63 -11.48 2.58 2.19
CA PHE A 63 -10.45 3.17 1.35
C PHE A 63 -9.36 3.89 2.15
N ILE A 64 -9.75 4.71 3.12
CA ILE A 64 -8.80 5.46 3.97
C ILE A 64 -7.86 4.52 4.72
N LYS A 65 -8.38 3.42 5.27
CA LYS A 65 -7.59 2.42 5.97
C LYS A 65 -6.52 1.83 5.06
N ILE A 66 -6.88 1.42 3.86
CA ILE A 66 -5.96 0.83 2.89
C ILE A 66 -4.99 1.89 2.35
N TRP A 67 -5.46 3.12 2.14
CA TRP A 67 -4.60 4.25 1.77
C TRP A 67 -3.49 4.48 2.79
N THR A 68 -3.83 4.52 4.09
CA THR A 68 -2.84 4.67 5.16
C THR A 68 -1.81 3.54 5.16
N MET A 69 -2.25 2.31 4.91
CA MET A 69 -1.35 1.16 4.79
C MET A 69 -0.45 1.24 3.55
N TYR A 70 -0.98 1.78 2.44
CA TYR A 70 -0.19 2.01 1.25
C TYR A 70 0.92 3.05 1.49
N GLU A 71 0.60 4.19 2.09
CA GLU A 71 1.59 5.20 2.48
C GLU A 71 2.68 4.59 3.36
N LYS A 72 2.29 3.84 4.39
CA LYS A 72 3.22 3.16 5.29
C LYS A 72 4.12 2.15 4.56
N ALA A 73 3.57 1.37 3.65
CA ALA A 73 4.35 0.43 2.85
C ALA A 73 5.40 1.16 1.99
N ARG A 74 5.02 2.28 1.39
CA ARG A 74 5.95 3.10 0.59
C ARG A 74 7.04 3.74 1.45
N GLU A 75 6.69 4.25 2.62
CA GLU A 75 7.65 4.83 3.57
C GLU A 75 8.64 3.78 4.09
N ASN A 76 8.17 2.57 4.33
CA ASN A 76 8.98 1.43 4.77
C ASN A 76 9.74 0.73 3.62
N GLN A 77 9.62 1.22 2.38
CA GLN A 77 10.21 0.62 1.18
C GLN A 77 9.74 -0.83 0.92
N ASN A 78 8.52 -1.15 1.29
CA ASN A 78 7.88 -2.41 0.97
C ASN A 78 7.29 -2.38 -0.44
N MET A 79 7.38 -3.49 -1.15
CA MET A 79 6.84 -3.64 -2.50
C MET A 79 5.30 -3.69 -2.50
N TYR A 80 4.70 -4.23 -1.44
CA TYR A 80 3.27 -4.48 -1.34
C TYR A 80 2.67 -3.78 -0.12
N ILE A 81 1.35 -3.51 -0.17
CA ILE A 81 0.58 -3.14 1.03
C ILE A 81 0.67 -4.30 2.01
N ASP A 82 0.94 -4.02 3.27
CA ASP A 82 0.95 -5.00 4.33
C ASP A 82 -0.16 -4.76 5.35
N PHE A 83 -0.89 -5.82 5.67
CA PHE A 83 -1.87 -5.82 6.74
C PHE A 83 -1.25 -6.47 7.98
N ASN A 84 -0.91 -5.67 8.97
CA ASN A 84 -0.28 -6.10 10.23
C ASN A 84 -1.18 -5.98 11.46
N GLU A 85 -2.45 -5.71 11.25
CA GLU A 85 -3.44 -5.50 12.31
C GLU A 85 -4.52 -6.60 12.30
N VAL A 86 -5.40 -6.53 13.28
CA VAL A 86 -6.58 -7.40 13.34
C VAL A 86 -7.51 -7.06 12.18
N ILE A 87 -7.89 -8.08 11.41
CA ILE A 87 -8.92 -8.00 10.38
C ILE A 87 -10.06 -8.90 10.82
N TRP A 88 -11.25 -8.32 10.96
CA TRP A 88 -12.44 -9.06 11.31
C TRP A 88 -13.01 -9.78 10.10
N ASP A 89 -13.68 -10.91 10.33
CA ASP A 89 -14.24 -11.76 9.27
C ASP A 89 -15.10 -10.97 8.26
N ASN A 90 -15.89 -10.02 8.74
CA ASN A 90 -16.77 -9.20 7.92
C ASN A 90 -16.04 -8.10 7.12
N GLU A 91 -14.78 -7.83 7.41
CA GLU A 91 -13.98 -6.85 6.67
C GLU A 91 -13.29 -7.44 5.43
N VAL A 92 -13.08 -8.76 5.39
CA VAL A 92 -12.28 -9.44 4.37
C VAL A 92 -12.77 -9.15 2.95
N GLN A 93 -14.06 -9.27 2.70
CA GLN A 93 -14.64 -9.03 1.37
C GLN A 93 -14.49 -7.58 0.93
N SER A 94 -14.72 -6.64 1.85
CA SER A 94 -14.60 -5.21 1.58
C SER A 94 -13.14 -4.81 1.29
N ILE A 95 -12.18 -5.38 2.01
CA ILE A 95 -10.75 -5.20 1.75
C ILE A 95 -10.39 -5.70 0.35
N ILE A 96 -10.76 -6.92 0.01
CA ILE A 96 -10.49 -7.53 -1.31
C ILE A 96 -11.11 -6.69 -2.42
N LYS A 97 -12.37 -6.26 -2.26
CA LYS A 97 -13.04 -5.38 -3.22
C LYS A 97 -12.26 -4.09 -3.42
N THR A 98 -11.90 -3.40 -2.34
CA THR A 98 -11.17 -2.13 -2.40
C THR A 98 -9.81 -2.29 -3.07
N LEU A 99 -9.06 -3.33 -2.74
CA LEU A 99 -7.78 -3.62 -3.38
C LEU A 99 -7.94 -3.83 -4.90
N ARG A 100 -8.92 -4.64 -5.29
CA ARG A 100 -9.20 -4.97 -6.70
C ARG A 100 -9.65 -3.74 -7.49
N ASP A 101 -10.59 -2.97 -6.95
CA ASP A 101 -11.14 -1.78 -7.60
C ASP A 101 -10.07 -0.69 -7.82
N ASN A 102 -9.02 -0.70 -7.02
CA ASN A 102 -7.91 0.25 -7.11
C ASN A 102 -6.66 -0.31 -7.80
N GLY A 103 -6.75 -1.49 -8.43
CA GLY A 103 -5.69 -2.05 -9.28
C GLY A 103 -4.54 -2.70 -8.50
N ILE A 104 -4.76 -3.08 -7.25
CA ILE A 104 -3.78 -3.85 -6.48
C ILE A 104 -3.88 -5.33 -6.87
N GLU A 105 -2.76 -5.92 -7.22
CA GLU A 105 -2.68 -7.32 -7.64
C GLU A 105 -2.20 -8.25 -6.52
N LYS A 106 -1.34 -7.73 -5.63
CA LYS A 106 -0.74 -8.50 -4.53
C LYS A 106 -0.67 -7.66 -3.26
N PHE A 107 -0.76 -8.31 -2.12
CA PHE A 107 -0.58 -7.73 -0.80
C PHE A 107 0.04 -8.74 0.17
N THR A 108 0.55 -8.25 1.28
CA THR A 108 1.07 -9.08 2.36
C THR A 108 0.20 -9.00 3.60
N PHE A 109 0.26 -10.05 4.41
CA PHE A 109 -0.43 -10.14 5.68
C PHE A 109 0.54 -10.68 6.74
N SER A 110 0.92 -9.81 7.67
CA SER A 110 1.93 -10.08 8.70
C SER A 110 1.38 -10.07 10.13
N SER A 111 0.06 -9.98 10.28
CA SER A 111 -0.59 -9.96 11.58
C SER A 111 -0.29 -11.21 12.40
N THR A 112 -0.01 -11.01 13.69
CA THR A 112 0.32 -12.08 14.65
C THR A 112 -0.77 -12.33 15.68
N TRP A 113 -1.95 -11.72 15.50
CA TRP A 113 -3.06 -11.96 16.41
C TRP A 113 -3.60 -13.40 16.32
N SER A 114 -4.29 -13.88 17.34
CA SER A 114 -4.74 -15.28 17.43
C SER A 114 -5.68 -15.75 16.30
N GLY A 115 -6.39 -14.82 15.66
CA GLY A 115 -7.26 -15.09 14.51
C GLY A 115 -6.59 -15.00 13.14
N ALA A 116 -5.29 -14.73 13.07
CA ALA A 116 -4.59 -14.48 11.80
C ALA A 116 -4.68 -15.66 10.81
N VAL A 117 -4.60 -16.89 11.28
CA VAL A 117 -4.72 -18.09 10.42
C VAL A 117 -6.11 -18.16 9.79
N LYS A 118 -7.17 -17.86 10.54
CA LYS A 118 -8.54 -17.81 10.02
C LYS A 118 -8.68 -16.69 8.99
N THR A 119 -8.13 -15.52 9.25
CA THR A 119 -8.14 -14.41 8.29
C THR A 119 -7.42 -14.77 7.00
N ALA A 120 -6.25 -15.39 7.08
CA ALA A 120 -5.51 -15.88 5.91
C ALA A 120 -6.33 -16.90 5.10
N TRP A 121 -7.01 -17.83 5.78
CA TRP A 121 -7.92 -18.77 5.15
C TRP A 121 -9.09 -18.05 4.46
N LEU A 122 -9.71 -17.05 5.11
CA LEU A 122 -10.79 -16.26 4.52
C LEU A 122 -10.36 -15.50 3.26
N PHE A 123 -9.13 -15.00 3.19
CA PHE A 123 -8.60 -14.42 1.95
C PHE A 123 -8.63 -15.44 0.81
N THR A 124 -8.21 -16.70 1.07
CA THR A 124 -8.25 -17.74 0.04
C THR A 124 -9.67 -18.12 -0.38
N GLN A 125 -10.63 -18.08 0.54
CA GLN A 125 -12.04 -18.36 0.25
C GLN A 125 -12.72 -17.23 -0.54
N ASN A 126 -12.16 -16.04 -0.56
CA ASN A 126 -12.72 -14.84 -1.20
C ASN A 126 -11.93 -14.39 -2.45
N GLY A 127 -11.24 -15.31 -3.11
CA GLY A 127 -10.62 -15.05 -4.41
C GLY A 127 -9.19 -14.56 -4.34
N CYS A 128 -8.46 -14.87 -3.26
CA CYS A 128 -7.02 -14.66 -3.20
C CYS A 128 -6.29 -16.01 -3.25
N THR A 129 -5.11 -16.01 -3.85
CA THR A 129 -4.20 -17.15 -3.82
C THR A 129 -3.04 -16.86 -2.87
N LEU A 130 -2.81 -17.75 -1.91
CA LEU A 130 -1.60 -17.70 -1.09
C LEU A 130 -0.41 -18.18 -1.93
N GLU A 131 0.51 -17.26 -2.25
CA GLU A 131 1.70 -17.58 -3.05
C GLU A 131 2.87 -18.10 -2.18
N GLY A 132 2.84 -17.88 -0.87
CA GLY A 132 3.85 -18.34 0.06
C GLY A 132 4.17 -17.32 1.15
N LEU A 133 5.38 -17.40 1.67
CA LEU A 133 5.91 -16.50 2.68
C LEU A 133 6.94 -15.55 2.05
N THR A 134 6.97 -14.33 2.53
CA THR A 134 7.98 -13.32 2.20
C THR A 134 8.39 -12.56 3.44
N GLU A 135 9.32 -11.65 3.32
CA GLU A 135 9.70 -10.72 4.39
C GLU A 135 9.27 -9.31 4.03
N ILE A 136 8.86 -8.55 5.03
CA ILE A 136 8.57 -7.12 4.93
C ILE A 136 9.43 -6.33 5.91
N ASN A 137 9.67 -5.06 5.58
CA ASN A 137 10.32 -4.10 6.47
C ASN A 137 9.30 -3.56 7.49
N GLU A 138 9.66 -3.54 8.76
CA GLU A 138 8.80 -3.02 9.84
C GLU A 138 8.82 -1.49 9.97
N GLY A 139 9.73 -0.81 9.23
CA GLY A 139 9.83 0.64 9.21
C GLY A 139 10.73 1.23 10.30
N TYR A 140 11.46 0.41 11.02
CA TYR A 140 12.49 0.85 11.97
C TYR A 140 13.73 -0.04 11.90
N GLU A 141 14.86 0.54 12.31
CA GLU A 141 16.14 -0.17 12.33
C GLU A 141 16.31 -0.90 13.67
N ASP A 142 16.90 -2.06 13.60
CA ASP A 142 17.35 -2.79 14.77
C ASP A 142 18.44 -1.97 15.48
N PHE A 143 18.26 -1.69 16.76
CA PHE A 143 19.14 -0.83 17.54
C PHE A 143 20.57 -1.37 17.65
N ILE A 144 20.74 -2.69 17.59
CA ILE A 144 22.05 -3.34 17.75
C ILE A 144 22.78 -3.39 16.42
N THR A 145 22.08 -3.75 15.35
CA THR A 145 22.69 -4.01 14.04
C THR A 145 22.64 -2.84 13.09
N GLY A 146 21.80 -1.82 13.35
CA GLY A 146 21.54 -0.69 12.44
C GLY A 146 20.87 -1.09 11.13
N LYS A 147 20.36 -2.32 11.03
CA LYS A 147 19.67 -2.82 9.83
C LYS A 147 18.17 -2.69 9.99
N MET A 148 17.48 -2.44 8.86
CA MET A 148 16.02 -2.44 8.82
C MET A 148 15.49 -3.78 9.37
N LYS A 149 14.65 -3.70 10.40
CA LYS A 149 14.02 -4.88 10.96
C LYS A 149 13.01 -5.45 9.99
N LYS A 150 13.03 -6.75 9.82
CA LYS A 150 12.14 -7.49 8.94
C LYS A 150 11.27 -8.45 9.71
N THR A 151 10.10 -8.74 9.19
CA THR A 151 9.18 -9.73 9.72
C THR A 151 8.62 -10.62 8.61
N PRO A 152 8.34 -11.91 8.89
CA PRO A 152 7.67 -12.78 7.93
C PRO A 152 6.24 -12.31 7.66
N ALA A 153 5.78 -12.49 6.42
CA ALA A 153 4.42 -12.20 6.01
C ALA A 153 3.94 -13.23 4.99
N TYR A 154 2.64 -13.51 4.99
CA TYR A 154 1.99 -14.23 3.90
C TYR A 154 1.88 -13.32 2.68
N LEU A 155 2.23 -13.83 1.50
CA LEU A 155 2.03 -13.13 0.23
C LEU A 155 0.78 -13.67 -0.47
N PHE A 156 -0.18 -12.79 -0.71
CA PHE A 156 -1.41 -13.08 -1.42
C PHE A 156 -1.46 -12.40 -2.77
N LYS A 157 -2.01 -13.13 -3.75
CA LYS A 157 -2.37 -12.59 -5.06
C LYS A 157 -3.90 -12.56 -5.19
N LEU A 158 -4.43 -11.44 -5.70
CA LEU A 158 -5.83 -11.30 -6.07
C LEU A 158 -6.08 -11.98 -7.43
N ASN A 159 -7.04 -12.87 -7.48
CA ASN A 159 -7.43 -13.58 -8.71
C ASN A 159 -8.44 -12.76 -9.53
#